data_f73bb14b13b0473965fc954e78621556
#
_entry.id   f73bb14b13b0473965fc954e78621556
#
_cell.length_a   1.000
_cell.length_b   1.000
_cell.length_c   1.000
_cell.angle_alpha   90.00
_cell.angle_beta   90.00
_cell.angle_gamma   90.00
#
_symmetry.space_group_name_H-M   'P 1'
#
loop_
_entity.id
_entity.type
_entity.pdbx_description
1 polymer ?
#
loop_
_entity_poly.entity_id
_entity_poly.type
_entity_poly.pdbx_seq_one_letter_code
_entity_poly.pdbx_strand_id
1 'polypeptide(L)'
;GRTTDIEYVCETELDAQGRVIKTIFQGANHVDTEFNGQREADHPLFFTATDNNNFAVNRTSEMRFSPRPLFFDLSHASREEVMDQHPWTYRVMAEEMIREGKITEQRAIGRLIADLRRYLVVEASSTQNGSVAISFAVKLKGDAHWYTSDWGITGYKIERSGYFRSTVLLPPNTKLPAVEKIAVRCDVFTPPKNKQEQDKLSGANCEFKG
;
A
#
# COMPACT_ATOMS: atom_id res chain seq x y z
N GLY A 1 0.11 -6.60 0.05
CA GLY A 1 -0.44 -5.58 -0.85
C GLY A 1 -1.53 -4.78 -0.16
N ARG A 2 -1.82 -3.59 -0.64
CA ARG A 2 -2.93 -2.77 -0.14
C ARG A 2 -4.24 -3.35 -0.64
N THR A 3 -5.25 -3.33 0.21
CA THR A 3 -6.60 -3.75 -0.18
C THR A 3 -7.32 -2.69 -1.00
N THR A 4 -6.92 -1.42 -0.82
CA THR A 4 -7.37 -0.26 -1.60
C THR A 4 -6.20 0.64 -1.89
N ASP A 5 -6.28 1.42 -2.93
CA ASP A 5 -5.32 2.45 -3.22
C ASP A 5 -5.70 3.73 -2.46
N ILE A 6 -4.72 4.33 -1.77
CA ILE A 6 -4.89 5.58 -1.03
C ILE A 6 -3.98 6.60 -1.69
N GLU A 7 -4.61 7.52 -2.37
CA GLU A 7 -3.93 8.60 -3.06
C GLU A 7 -3.97 9.88 -2.23
N TYR A 8 -2.92 10.68 -2.27
CA TYR A 8 -2.98 12.03 -1.72
C TYR A 8 -3.65 12.96 -2.73
N VAL A 9 -4.37 13.95 -2.24
CA VAL A 9 -4.98 14.98 -3.09
C VAL A 9 -3.98 16.10 -3.33
N CYS A 10 -3.52 16.73 -2.26
CA CYS A 10 -2.53 17.80 -2.33
C CYS A 10 -1.71 17.87 -1.04
N GLU A 11 -0.55 18.48 -1.17
CA GLU A 11 0.33 18.92 -0.09
C GLU A 11 0.46 20.43 -0.15
N THR A 12 0.26 21.10 0.98
CA THR A 12 0.37 22.56 1.08
C THR A 12 1.39 22.92 2.13
N GLU A 13 2.40 23.64 1.72
CA GLU A 13 3.40 24.23 2.59
C GLU A 13 2.91 25.59 3.11
N LEU A 14 3.01 25.80 4.41
CA LEU A 14 2.61 27.02 5.09
C LEU A 14 3.82 27.71 5.72
N ASP A 15 3.82 29.05 5.75
CA ASP A 15 4.78 29.80 6.53
C ASP A 15 4.42 29.83 8.03
N ALA A 16 5.28 30.43 8.84
CA ALA A 16 5.07 30.54 10.29
C ALA A 16 3.79 31.33 10.68
N GLN A 17 3.21 32.08 9.77
CA GLN A 17 1.96 32.83 9.94
C GLN A 17 0.75 32.07 9.40
N GLY A 18 0.92 30.83 8.91
CA GLY A 18 -0.12 29.99 8.32
C GLY A 18 -0.52 30.37 6.89
N ARG A 19 0.27 31.17 6.20
CA ARG A 19 0.00 31.55 4.80
C ARG A 19 0.57 30.48 3.85
N VAL A 20 -0.15 30.20 2.79
CA VAL A 20 0.27 29.24 1.77
C VAL A 20 1.50 29.74 1.02
N ILE A 21 2.60 28.99 1.10
CA ILE A 21 3.81 29.19 0.31
C ILE A 21 3.70 28.46 -1.02
N LYS A 22 3.32 27.18 -0.97
CA LYS A 22 3.25 26.30 -2.12
C LYS A 22 2.16 25.27 -1.95
N THR A 23 1.55 24.87 -3.04
CA THR A 23 0.65 23.72 -3.08
C THR A 23 1.05 22.85 -4.27
N ILE A 24 1.28 21.57 -4.04
CA ILE A 24 1.44 20.55 -5.08
C ILE A 24 0.27 19.57 -5.01
N PHE A 25 -0.06 18.91 -6.10
CA PHE A 25 -1.13 17.91 -6.16
C PHE A 25 -0.74 16.75 -7.07
N GLN A 26 -1.40 15.62 -6.90
CA GLN A 26 -1.20 14.46 -7.74
C GLN A 26 -1.96 14.64 -9.07
N GLY A 27 -1.21 15.07 -10.07
CA GLY A 27 -1.69 15.26 -11.43
C GLY A 27 -1.73 13.97 -12.26
N ALA A 28 -1.88 14.12 -13.57
CA ALA A 28 -1.93 12.99 -14.50
C ALA A 28 -0.69 12.07 -14.36
N ASN A 29 -0.92 10.77 -14.48
CA ASN A 29 0.11 9.74 -14.33
C ASN A 29 0.84 9.75 -12.97
N HIS A 30 0.18 10.21 -11.91
CA HIS A 30 0.74 10.33 -10.54
C HIS A 30 1.95 11.27 -10.46
N VAL A 31 2.05 12.25 -11.35
CA VAL A 31 3.13 13.24 -11.34
C VAL A 31 2.76 14.39 -10.41
N ASP A 32 3.65 14.72 -9.48
CA ASP A 32 3.51 15.89 -8.62
C ASP A 32 3.54 17.16 -9.48
N THR A 33 2.47 17.92 -9.39
CA THR A 33 2.24 19.11 -10.20
C THR A 33 2.00 20.32 -9.31
N GLU A 34 2.61 21.44 -9.60
CA GLU A 34 2.37 22.68 -8.87
C GLU A 34 0.96 23.21 -9.17
N PHE A 35 0.27 23.61 -8.09
CA PHE A 35 -1.08 24.13 -8.20
C PHE A 35 -1.11 25.56 -8.76
N ASN A 36 -1.73 25.70 -9.91
CA ASN A 36 -1.98 26.98 -10.58
C ASN A 36 -3.46 27.20 -10.91
N GLY A 37 -4.34 26.44 -10.25
CA GLY A 37 -5.78 26.47 -10.46
C GLY A 37 -6.51 27.55 -9.65
N GLN A 38 -7.83 27.50 -9.76
CA GLN A 38 -8.71 28.40 -9.01
C GLN A 38 -8.80 28.02 -7.53
N ARG A 39 -9.00 29.03 -6.68
CA ARG A 39 -9.29 28.87 -5.25
C ARG A 39 -10.63 29.50 -4.92
N GLU A 40 -11.34 28.90 -3.98
CA GLU A 40 -12.47 29.54 -3.27
C GLU A 40 -12.01 29.88 -1.86
N ALA A 41 -11.86 31.14 -1.57
CA ALA A 41 -11.05 31.65 -0.45
C ALA A 41 -9.64 31.03 -0.50
N ASP A 42 -9.20 30.36 0.55
CA ASP A 42 -7.88 29.71 0.59
C ASP A 42 -7.90 28.23 0.13
N HIS A 43 -9.07 27.71 -0.26
CA HIS A 43 -9.23 26.31 -0.64
C HIS A 43 -8.96 26.10 -2.13
N PRO A 44 -8.01 25.24 -2.50
CA PRO A 44 -7.77 24.92 -3.89
C PRO A 44 -8.92 24.07 -4.46
N LEU A 45 -9.30 24.35 -5.71
CA LEU A 45 -10.31 23.57 -6.43
C LEU A 45 -9.63 22.50 -7.28
N PHE A 46 -10.00 21.25 -7.03
CA PHE A 46 -9.54 20.10 -7.79
C PHE A 46 -10.68 19.39 -8.49
N PHE A 47 -10.38 18.78 -9.62
CA PHE A 47 -11.28 17.94 -10.39
C PHE A 47 -10.71 16.54 -10.48
N THR A 48 -11.50 15.52 -10.19
CA THR A 48 -11.13 14.15 -10.48
C THR A 48 -11.08 13.98 -12.01
N ALA A 49 -9.90 13.74 -12.54
CA ALA A 49 -9.65 13.73 -13.97
C ALA A 49 -9.71 12.33 -14.58
N THR A 50 -9.51 11.30 -13.76
CA THR A 50 -9.48 9.89 -14.18
C THR A 50 -10.14 9.00 -13.14
N ASP A 51 -10.53 7.80 -13.55
CA ASP A 51 -11.05 6.75 -12.65
C ASP A 51 -10.00 6.26 -11.62
N ASN A 52 -8.74 6.61 -11.83
CA ASN A 52 -7.62 6.32 -10.93
C ASN A 52 -7.27 7.51 -10.02
N ASN A 53 -8.25 8.36 -9.70
CA ASN A 53 -8.14 9.47 -8.75
C ASN A 53 -7.02 10.48 -9.02
N ASN A 54 -6.59 10.64 -10.26
CA ASN A 54 -5.70 11.73 -10.63
C ASN A 54 -6.51 13.03 -10.74
N PHE A 55 -5.88 14.15 -10.40
CA PHE A 55 -6.54 15.45 -10.34
C PHE A 55 -6.12 16.38 -11.47
N ALA A 56 -6.99 17.31 -11.78
CA ALA A 56 -6.74 18.45 -12.66
C ALA A 56 -7.29 19.73 -12.01
N VAL A 57 -6.82 20.89 -12.46
CA VAL A 57 -7.14 22.17 -11.85
C VAL A 57 -7.85 23.16 -12.77
N ASN A 58 -7.80 22.93 -14.09
CA ASN A 58 -8.32 23.87 -15.08
C ASN A 58 -9.59 23.33 -15.77
N ARG A 59 -10.53 22.81 -14.98
CA ARG A 59 -11.82 22.30 -15.44
C ARG A 59 -12.95 22.89 -14.59
N THR A 60 -14.16 22.78 -15.07
CA THR A 60 -15.37 23.17 -14.35
C THR A 60 -16.30 21.97 -14.19
N SER A 61 -17.03 21.93 -13.09
CA SER A 61 -18.11 20.98 -12.83
C SER A 61 -19.25 21.70 -12.13
N GLU A 62 -20.49 21.34 -12.48
CA GLU A 62 -21.67 21.80 -11.75
C GLU A 62 -21.77 21.13 -10.36
N MET A 63 -21.20 19.92 -10.23
CA MET A 63 -21.17 19.20 -8.96
C MET A 63 -19.89 19.56 -8.20
N ARG A 64 -20.08 20.02 -6.96
CA ARG A 64 -18.99 20.38 -6.06
C ARG A 64 -19.16 19.70 -4.71
N PHE A 65 -18.05 19.27 -4.14
CA PHE A 65 -17.96 18.67 -2.82
C PHE A 65 -17.01 19.49 -1.96
N SER A 66 -17.43 19.75 -0.72
CA SER A 66 -16.56 20.27 0.33
C SER A 66 -16.47 19.22 1.44
N PRO A 67 -15.52 18.28 1.35
CA PRO A 67 -15.36 17.28 2.39
C PRO A 67 -14.98 17.96 3.71
N ARG A 68 -15.50 17.44 4.82
CA ARG A 68 -15.05 17.85 6.15
C ARG A 68 -13.79 17.08 6.48
N PRO A 69 -12.61 17.73 6.55
CA PRO A 69 -11.38 17.02 6.87
C PRO A 69 -11.37 16.59 8.32
N LEU A 70 -10.74 15.46 8.58
CA LEU A 70 -10.29 15.06 9.89
C LEU A 70 -8.81 15.40 10.00
N PHE A 71 -8.44 16.12 11.04
CA PHE A 71 -7.06 16.54 11.26
C PHE A 71 -6.32 15.52 12.11
N PHE A 72 -5.18 15.06 11.60
CA PHE A 72 -4.26 14.18 12.32
C PHE A 72 -2.85 14.74 12.23
N ASP A 73 -2.15 14.72 13.34
CA ASP A 73 -0.72 15.02 13.37
C ASP A 73 0.06 13.77 12.94
N LEU A 74 0.75 13.87 11.82
CA LEU A 74 1.60 12.82 11.27
C LEU A 74 3.10 13.08 11.49
N SER A 75 3.46 14.10 12.29
CA SER A 75 4.87 14.47 12.53
C SER A 75 5.68 13.31 13.14
N HIS A 76 5.02 12.41 13.87
CA HIS A 76 5.61 11.31 14.61
C HIS A 76 4.93 9.96 14.37
N ALA A 77 4.04 9.88 13.38
CA ALA A 77 3.31 8.67 13.06
C ALA A 77 3.20 8.46 11.55
N SER A 78 3.26 7.23 11.11
CA SER A 78 2.93 6.87 9.74
C SER A 78 1.41 6.95 9.51
N ARG A 79 1.02 7.06 8.25
CA ARG A 79 -0.40 6.96 7.86
C ARG A 79 -1.04 5.67 8.37
N GLU A 80 -0.32 4.57 8.30
CA GLU A 80 -0.78 3.26 8.73
C GLU A 80 -1.03 3.21 10.23
N GLU A 81 -0.17 3.81 11.05
CA GLU A 81 -0.36 3.91 12.51
C GLU A 81 -1.59 4.73 12.86
N VAL A 82 -1.83 5.85 12.16
CA VAL A 82 -3.05 6.65 12.35
C VAL A 82 -4.29 5.86 11.94
N MET A 83 -4.26 5.13 10.82
CA MET A 83 -5.38 4.29 10.39
C MET A 83 -5.69 3.18 11.40
N ASP A 84 -4.68 2.59 12.03
CA ASP A 84 -4.87 1.57 13.08
C ASP A 84 -5.58 2.14 14.33
N GLN A 85 -5.33 3.40 14.66
CA GLN A 85 -6.05 4.11 15.71
C GLN A 85 -7.50 4.46 15.30
N HIS A 86 -7.80 4.42 14.00
CA HIS A 86 -9.10 4.73 13.42
C HIS A 86 -9.64 3.59 12.55
N PRO A 87 -10.04 2.44 13.15
CA PRO A 87 -10.46 1.24 12.41
C PRO A 87 -11.63 1.45 11.43
N TRP A 88 -12.39 2.53 11.58
CA TRP A 88 -13.45 2.89 10.65
C TRP A 88 -12.92 3.12 9.22
N THR A 89 -11.66 3.55 9.05
CA THR A 89 -11.04 3.76 7.74
C THR A 89 -10.94 2.44 6.96
N TYR A 90 -10.55 1.37 7.63
CA TYR A 90 -10.52 0.03 7.03
C TYR A 90 -11.92 -0.50 6.71
N ARG A 91 -12.91 -0.19 7.56
CA ARG A 91 -14.30 -0.59 7.32
C ARG A 91 -14.87 0.08 6.06
N VAL A 92 -14.68 1.38 5.90
CA VAL A 92 -15.12 2.11 4.70
C VAL A 92 -14.51 1.51 3.43
N MET A 93 -13.21 1.21 3.46
CA MET A 93 -12.53 0.56 2.34
C MET A 93 -13.08 -0.84 2.05
N ALA A 94 -13.37 -1.62 3.09
CA ALA A 94 -13.92 -2.97 2.93
C ALA A 94 -15.34 -2.93 2.36
N GLU A 95 -16.18 -2.02 2.84
CA GLU A 95 -17.54 -1.82 2.34
C GLU A 95 -17.54 -1.44 0.86
N GLU A 96 -16.62 -0.56 0.45
CA GLU A 96 -16.46 -0.18 -0.95
C GLU A 96 -16.03 -1.35 -1.83
N MET A 97 -15.07 -2.14 -1.39
CA MET A 97 -14.63 -3.34 -2.10
C MET A 97 -15.75 -4.36 -2.28
N ILE A 98 -16.61 -4.51 -1.26
CA ILE A 98 -17.81 -5.37 -1.35
C ILE A 98 -18.80 -4.79 -2.36
N ARG A 99 -19.09 -3.50 -2.28
CA ARG A 99 -20.01 -2.80 -3.18
C ARG A 99 -19.60 -2.91 -4.65
N GLU A 100 -18.30 -2.86 -4.92
CA GLU A 100 -17.74 -3.01 -6.27
C GLU A 100 -17.59 -4.47 -6.73
N GLY A 101 -17.99 -5.45 -5.91
CA GLY A 101 -17.87 -6.87 -6.25
C GLY A 101 -16.44 -7.38 -6.35
N LYS A 102 -15.51 -6.74 -5.65
CA LYS A 102 -14.06 -7.06 -5.68
C LYS A 102 -13.65 -8.11 -4.66
N ILE A 103 -14.55 -8.54 -3.79
CA ILE A 103 -14.30 -9.60 -2.80
C ILE A 103 -14.63 -10.97 -3.39
N THR A 104 -13.74 -11.94 -3.22
CA THR A 104 -13.91 -13.32 -3.67
C THR A 104 -13.59 -14.31 -2.54
N GLU A 105 -14.27 -15.45 -2.55
CA GLU A 105 -14.01 -16.58 -1.63
C GLU A 105 -12.69 -17.30 -1.95
N GLN A 106 -12.28 -17.25 -3.20
CA GLN A 106 -11.10 -17.95 -3.71
C GLN A 106 -9.84 -17.07 -3.62
N ARG A 107 -8.69 -17.66 -3.97
CA ARG A 107 -7.47 -16.93 -4.17
C ARG A 107 -7.67 -15.83 -5.21
N ALA A 108 -7.49 -14.59 -4.77
CA ALA A 108 -7.63 -13.44 -5.64
C ALA A 108 -6.48 -13.33 -6.64
N ILE A 109 -6.84 -13.10 -7.90
CA ILE A 109 -5.88 -12.79 -8.97
C ILE A 109 -6.34 -11.48 -9.63
N GLY A 110 -5.40 -10.59 -9.91
CA GLY A 110 -5.70 -9.31 -10.52
C GLY A 110 -6.40 -8.35 -9.55
N ARG A 111 -7.59 -7.87 -9.90
CA ARG A 111 -8.33 -6.86 -9.13
C ARG A 111 -9.21 -7.42 -8.01
N LEU A 112 -9.29 -8.73 -7.87
CA LEU A 112 -10.09 -9.37 -6.84
C LEU A 112 -9.23 -9.65 -5.60
N ILE A 113 -9.81 -9.53 -4.42
CA ILE A 113 -9.19 -9.88 -3.15
C ILE A 113 -10.09 -10.83 -2.36
N ALA A 114 -9.52 -11.56 -1.42
CA ALA A 114 -10.29 -12.34 -0.48
C ALA A 114 -10.88 -11.45 0.62
N ASP A 115 -11.79 -11.99 1.43
CA ASP A 115 -12.33 -11.30 2.61
C ASP A 115 -11.17 -10.77 3.48
N LEU A 116 -11.23 -9.49 3.82
CA LEU A 116 -10.18 -8.77 4.55
C LEU A 116 -9.83 -9.42 5.90
N ARG A 117 -10.78 -10.08 6.54
CA ARG A 117 -10.60 -10.78 7.82
C ARG A 117 -9.71 -12.03 7.72
N ARG A 118 -9.39 -12.45 6.50
CA ARG A 118 -8.53 -13.61 6.22
C ARG A 118 -7.05 -13.24 6.09
N TYR A 119 -6.71 -11.97 6.06
CA TYR A 119 -5.33 -11.54 5.91
C TYR A 119 -4.66 -11.34 7.27
N LEU A 120 -3.56 -12.06 7.50
CA LEU A 120 -2.62 -11.73 8.55
C LEU A 120 -1.71 -10.60 8.07
N VAL A 121 -1.71 -9.48 8.78
CA VAL A 121 -0.80 -8.37 8.52
C VAL A 121 0.53 -8.65 9.21
N VAL A 122 1.63 -8.47 8.47
CA VAL A 122 3.01 -8.59 8.97
C VAL A 122 3.73 -7.28 8.70
N GLU A 123 4.26 -6.67 9.74
CA GLU A 123 5.12 -5.49 9.67
C GLU A 123 6.57 -5.88 9.85
N ALA A 124 7.45 -5.29 9.07
CA ALA A 124 8.86 -5.62 9.11
C ALA A 124 9.73 -4.52 8.50
N SER A 125 10.98 -4.50 8.92
CA SER A 125 12.04 -3.76 8.25
C SER A 125 13.09 -4.72 7.71
N SER A 126 13.61 -4.46 6.52
CA SER A 126 14.69 -5.24 5.93
C SER A 126 15.73 -4.37 5.27
N THR A 127 16.94 -4.89 5.21
CA THR A 127 18.00 -4.42 4.31
C THR A 127 18.28 -5.52 3.31
N GLN A 128 18.17 -5.19 2.03
CA GLN A 128 18.36 -6.15 0.93
C GLN A 128 19.57 -5.73 0.12
N ASN A 129 20.37 -6.70 -0.28
CA ASN A 129 21.56 -6.50 -1.08
C ASN A 129 21.44 -7.29 -2.39
N GLY A 130 21.84 -6.67 -3.49
CA GLY A 130 21.77 -7.28 -4.82
C GLY A 130 20.33 -7.42 -5.34
N SER A 131 20.15 -8.37 -6.24
CA SER A 131 18.85 -8.64 -6.87
C SER A 131 18.07 -9.69 -6.07
N VAL A 132 17.68 -9.33 -4.86
CA VAL A 132 16.90 -10.19 -3.97
C VAL A 132 15.59 -9.55 -3.60
N ALA A 133 14.61 -10.39 -3.28
CA ALA A 133 13.33 -9.96 -2.73
C ALA A 133 12.88 -10.90 -1.62
N ILE A 134 12.10 -10.37 -0.71
CA ILE A 134 11.58 -11.13 0.42
C ILE A 134 10.09 -11.42 0.28
N SER A 135 9.67 -12.51 0.91
CA SER A 135 8.27 -12.83 1.16
C SER A 135 8.10 -13.42 2.55
N PHE A 136 6.88 -13.32 3.09
CA PHE A 136 6.53 -13.92 4.38
C PHE A 136 5.82 -15.25 4.17
N ALA A 137 6.08 -16.19 5.06
CA ALA A 137 5.42 -17.46 5.09
C ALA A 137 4.87 -17.74 6.50
N VAL A 138 3.64 -18.20 6.58
CA VAL A 138 2.93 -18.51 7.81
C VAL A 138 2.62 -20.00 7.87
N LYS A 139 2.94 -20.61 9.00
CA LYS A 139 2.60 -21.99 9.34
C LYS A 139 1.48 -22.00 10.36
N LEU A 140 0.48 -22.81 10.12
CA LEU A 140 -0.60 -23.05 11.07
C LEU A 140 -0.38 -24.36 11.84
N LYS A 141 -0.80 -24.43 13.09
CA LYS A 141 -0.74 -25.61 13.93
C LYS A 141 -1.51 -26.76 13.28
N GLY A 142 -0.85 -27.90 13.15
CA GLY A 142 -1.45 -29.10 12.59
C GLY A 142 -1.65 -29.09 11.06
N ASP A 143 -1.28 -28.02 10.38
CA ASP A 143 -1.34 -27.94 8.92
C ASP A 143 0.05 -28.17 8.31
N ALA A 144 0.16 -29.02 7.30
CA ALA A 144 1.42 -29.23 6.59
C ALA A 144 1.78 -28.08 5.63
N HIS A 145 0.82 -27.28 5.24
CA HIS A 145 0.98 -26.22 4.25
C HIS A 145 1.60 -24.94 4.85
N TRP A 146 2.38 -24.23 4.02
CA TRP A 146 2.83 -22.87 4.29
C TRP A 146 2.05 -21.87 3.42
N TYR A 147 1.45 -20.89 4.05
CA TYR A 147 0.77 -19.79 3.39
C TYR A 147 1.74 -18.65 3.15
N THR A 148 1.86 -18.14 1.93
CA THR A 148 2.89 -17.15 1.59
C THR A 148 2.29 -15.85 1.08
N SER A 149 2.98 -14.72 1.36
CA SER A 149 2.55 -13.39 0.92
C SER A 149 2.66 -13.20 -0.59
N ASP A 150 3.57 -13.94 -1.22
CA ASP A 150 3.81 -13.89 -2.67
C ASP A 150 2.99 -14.90 -3.47
N TRP A 151 2.27 -15.81 -2.79
CA TRP A 151 1.51 -16.91 -3.42
C TRP A 151 2.32 -17.77 -4.39
N GLY A 152 3.64 -17.76 -4.27
CA GLY A 152 4.56 -18.41 -5.21
C GLY A 152 4.75 -17.62 -6.52
N ILE A 153 4.34 -16.38 -6.59
CA ILE A 153 4.50 -15.50 -7.76
C ILE A 153 5.65 -14.54 -7.51
N THR A 154 6.70 -14.64 -8.34
CA THR A 154 7.92 -13.84 -8.17
C THR A 154 7.67 -12.34 -8.10
N GLY A 155 6.81 -11.80 -8.96
CA GLY A 155 6.48 -10.37 -8.99
C GLY A 155 5.70 -9.84 -7.77
N TYR A 156 5.32 -10.71 -6.82
CA TYR A 156 4.64 -10.29 -5.58
C TYR A 156 5.57 -10.26 -4.37
N LYS A 157 6.85 -10.49 -4.58
CA LYS A 157 7.88 -10.34 -3.55
C LYS A 157 8.25 -8.87 -3.36
N ILE A 158 8.80 -8.55 -2.20
CA ILE A 158 9.21 -7.20 -1.82
C ILE A 158 10.67 -7.01 -2.18
N GLU A 159 10.95 -6.11 -3.13
CA GLU A 159 12.28 -5.85 -3.69
C GLU A 159 13.04 -4.72 -3.01
N ARG A 160 12.38 -3.97 -2.14
CA ARG A 160 12.94 -2.76 -1.53
C ARG A 160 13.35 -2.97 -0.09
N SER A 161 14.44 -2.31 0.33
CA SER A 161 14.81 -2.15 1.73
C SER A 161 13.91 -1.13 2.45
N GLY A 162 13.94 -1.16 3.76
CA GLY A 162 13.19 -0.26 4.63
C GLY A 162 12.04 -0.94 5.35
N TYR A 163 11.18 -0.11 5.94
CA TYR A 163 9.97 -0.55 6.59
C TYR A 163 8.86 -0.81 5.56
N PHE A 164 8.09 -1.85 5.79
CA PHE A 164 6.90 -2.16 5.01
C PHE A 164 5.91 -3.01 5.80
N ARG A 165 4.69 -3.00 5.29
CA ARG A 165 3.60 -3.82 5.76
C ARG A 165 3.20 -4.78 4.65
N SER A 166 3.07 -6.07 4.95
CA SER A 166 2.67 -7.11 4.00
C SER A 166 1.54 -7.94 4.57
N THR A 167 0.92 -8.76 3.74
CA THR A 167 -0.21 -9.60 4.15
C THR A 167 -0.04 -11.03 3.68
N VAL A 168 -0.48 -11.97 4.50
CA VAL A 168 -0.57 -13.39 4.15
C VAL A 168 -2.01 -13.83 4.22
N LEU A 169 -2.56 -14.33 3.12
CA LEU A 169 -3.91 -14.88 3.07
C LEU A 169 -3.97 -16.23 3.76
N LEU A 170 -4.80 -16.35 4.78
CA LEU A 170 -5.03 -17.56 5.54
C LEU A 170 -6.39 -18.22 5.21
N PRO A 171 -6.59 -19.50 5.55
CA PRO A 171 -7.90 -20.15 5.44
C PRO A 171 -9.01 -19.39 6.15
N PRO A 172 -10.27 -19.53 5.71
CA PRO A 172 -11.40 -18.93 6.39
C PRO A 172 -11.44 -19.30 7.89
N ASN A 173 -11.87 -18.36 8.72
CA ASN A 173 -12.03 -18.54 10.17
C ASN A 173 -10.75 -18.84 10.96
N THR A 174 -9.56 -18.71 10.35
CA THR A 174 -8.30 -18.82 11.07
C THR A 174 -8.23 -17.74 12.17
N LYS A 175 -7.89 -18.15 13.39
CA LYS A 175 -7.65 -17.25 14.51
C LYS A 175 -6.17 -17.12 14.79
N LEU A 176 -5.73 -15.98 15.28
CA LEU A 176 -4.32 -15.71 15.58
C LEU A 176 -3.62 -16.80 16.41
N PRO A 177 -4.23 -17.41 17.45
CA PRO A 177 -3.62 -18.51 18.22
C PRO A 177 -3.34 -19.78 17.40
N ALA A 178 -3.89 -19.92 16.20
CA ALA A 178 -3.58 -21.03 15.29
C ALA A 178 -2.26 -20.82 14.55
N VAL A 179 -1.70 -19.63 14.52
CA VAL A 179 -0.40 -19.36 13.93
C VAL A 179 0.69 -20.05 14.77
N GLU A 180 1.45 -20.92 14.15
CA GLU A 180 2.56 -21.62 14.78
C GLU A 180 3.89 -20.89 14.58
N LYS A 181 4.14 -20.48 13.32
CA LYS A 181 5.40 -19.81 12.94
C LYS A 181 5.14 -18.78 11.84
N ILE A 182 5.94 -17.73 11.88
CA ILE A 182 6.10 -16.79 10.77
C ILE A 182 7.56 -16.89 10.33
N ALA A 183 7.80 -17.06 9.05
CA ALA A 183 9.13 -17.12 8.45
C ALA A 183 9.29 -16.06 7.37
N VAL A 184 10.50 -15.58 7.21
CA VAL A 184 10.88 -14.71 6.10
C VAL A 184 11.67 -15.56 5.10
N ARG A 185 11.31 -15.43 3.85
CA ARG A 185 12.04 -16.02 2.73
C ARG A 185 12.77 -14.91 1.99
N CYS A 186 14.03 -15.16 1.69
CA CYS A 186 14.88 -14.29 0.89
C CYS A 186 15.28 -15.06 -0.38
N ASP A 187 14.84 -14.58 -1.52
CA ASP A 187 15.04 -15.27 -2.79
C ASP A 187 15.66 -14.31 -3.82
N VAL A 188 16.38 -14.86 -4.78
CA VAL A 188 16.79 -14.09 -5.96
C VAL A 188 15.53 -13.65 -6.71
N PHE A 189 15.39 -12.35 -6.92
CA PHE A 189 14.18 -11.76 -7.49
C PHE A 189 14.24 -11.68 -9.02
N THR A 190 15.34 -11.17 -9.55
CA THR A 190 15.46 -10.92 -11.00
C THR A 190 16.00 -12.17 -11.68
N PRO A 191 15.22 -12.84 -12.52
CA PRO A 191 15.80 -13.88 -13.35
C PRO A 191 16.87 -13.24 -14.24
N PRO A 192 18.08 -13.81 -14.27
CA PRO A 192 19.16 -13.23 -15.06
C PRO A 192 18.79 -13.24 -16.54
N LYS A 193 18.97 -12.13 -17.20
CA LYS A 193 18.73 -11.99 -18.65
C LYS A 193 19.79 -12.73 -19.47
N ASN A 194 20.95 -12.94 -18.86
CA ASN A 194 22.08 -13.64 -19.46
C ASN A 194 23.00 -14.20 -18.37
N LYS A 195 23.99 -15.00 -18.79
CA LYS A 195 24.94 -15.66 -17.87
C LYS A 195 25.77 -14.67 -17.04
N GLN A 196 26.08 -13.49 -17.56
CA GLN A 196 26.84 -12.46 -16.83
C GLN A 196 26.04 -11.83 -15.71
N GLU A 197 24.72 -11.72 -15.84
CA GLU A 197 23.86 -11.28 -14.76
C GLU A 197 23.68 -12.36 -13.68
N GLN A 198 23.67 -13.63 -14.07
CA GLN A 198 23.61 -14.76 -13.14
C GLN A 198 24.82 -14.78 -12.21
N ASP A 199 26.01 -14.51 -12.73
CA ASP A 199 27.24 -14.48 -11.93
C ASP A 199 27.25 -13.30 -10.93
N LYS A 200 26.57 -12.20 -11.23
CA LYS A 200 26.41 -11.05 -10.33
C LYS A 200 25.43 -11.29 -9.18
N LEU A 201 24.58 -12.29 -9.30
CA LEU A 201 23.60 -12.65 -8.27
C LEU A 201 24.18 -13.56 -7.19
N SER A 202 25.39 -14.10 -7.41
CA SER A 202 26.10 -15.01 -6.51
C SER A 202 26.61 -14.30 -5.25
N GLY A 203 25.98 -13.75 -4.43
CA GLY A 203 26.35 -13.00 -3.24
C GLY A 203 25.22 -12.09 -2.76
N ALA A 204 24.07 -12.20 -3.42
CA ALA A 204 22.88 -11.52 -3.00
C ALA A 204 22.38 -12.11 -1.66
N ASN A 205 22.12 -11.24 -0.68
CA ASN A 205 21.61 -11.64 0.63
C ASN A 205 20.55 -10.67 1.14
N CYS A 206 19.85 -11.08 2.18
CA CYS A 206 18.96 -10.22 2.94
C CYS A 206 19.38 -10.23 4.40
N GLU A 207 19.38 -9.04 5.02
CA GLU A 207 19.41 -8.90 6.47
C GLU A 207 17.99 -8.51 6.94
N PHE A 208 17.55 -9.17 7.99
CA PHE A 208 16.22 -8.97 8.55
C PHE A 208 16.32 -8.54 10.00
N LYS A 209 15.62 -7.45 10.35
CA LYS A 209 15.45 -6.99 11.72
C LYS A 209 13.96 -7.10 12.06
N GLY A 210 13.62 -8.01 12.94
CA GLY A 210 12.28 -8.19 13.49
C GLY A 210 12.07 -7.39 14.77
#